data_f1b4c3caaa066b9998acbf285d77a937
#
_entry.id   f1b4c3caaa066b9998acbf285d77a937
#
_cell.length_a   1.000
_cell.length_b   1.000
_cell.length_c   1.000
_cell.angle_alpha   90.00
_cell.angle_beta   90.00
_cell.angle_gamma   90.00
#
_symmetry.space_group_name_H-M   'P 1'
#
loop_
_entity.id
_entity.type
_entity.pdbx_description
1 polymer ?
#
loop_
_entity_poly.entity_id
_entity_poly.type
_entity_poly.pdbx_seq_one_letter_code
_entity_poly.pdbx_strand_id
1 'polypeptide(L)'
;MGYDGLMTPRADAVRSRDRILEAARGHDVRSLRLNDIARDAGVGIGTVYRHFPTVRALVEALSVDALARLSDAADAASAEPDSDRALRRFLERALDLQLEDGGLEAVLTDLARTEPHVHTECAAARGKVFAGYAAVLTRAQRDGAVRDDITPAQLQRLVCGIEHAVRLGAPADRGVLLDVLLSGIRPASSAARPAERVPATAG
;
A
#
# COMPACT_ATOMS: atom_id res chain seq x y z
N MET A 1 -36.50 -32.18 23.12
CA MET A 1 -36.84 -31.48 21.86
C MET A 1 -35.99 -30.24 21.82
N GLY A 2 -34.86 -30.32 21.10
CA GLY A 2 -33.90 -29.21 20.95
C GLY A 2 -34.42 -28.22 19.92
N TYR A 3 -34.55 -26.97 20.32
CA TYR A 3 -34.66 -25.84 19.38
C TYR A 3 -33.27 -25.65 18.77
N ASP A 4 -33.06 -26.26 17.61
CA ASP A 4 -31.93 -26.00 16.77
C ASP A 4 -32.06 -24.57 16.20
N GLY A 5 -31.14 -23.69 16.60
CA GLY A 5 -31.24 -22.25 16.39
C GLY A 5 -31.39 -21.91 14.93
N LEU A 6 -32.48 -21.28 14.58
CA LEU A 6 -32.72 -20.55 13.33
C LEU A 6 -31.64 -19.46 13.18
N MET A 7 -30.51 -19.87 12.64
CA MET A 7 -29.43 -18.96 12.28
C MET A 7 -29.94 -18.04 11.17
N THR A 8 -29.93 -16.74 11.43
CA THR A 8 -30.46 -15.76 10.47
C THR A 8 -29.62 -15.79 9.18
N PRO A 9 -30.24 -15.59 7.99
CA PRO A 9 -29.52 -15.55 6.70
C PRO A 9 -28.32 -14.57 6.69
N ARG A 10 -28.37 -13.53 7.50
CA ARG A 10 -27.28 -12.57 7.70
C ARG A 10 -26.05 -13.19 8.39
N ALA A 11 -26.26 -14.01 9.43
CA ALA A 11 -25.16 -14.65 10.14
C ALA A 11 -24.45 -15.70 9.27
N ASP A 12 -25.19 -16.40 8.40
CA ASP A 12 -24.60 -17.34 7.42
C ASP A 12 -23.80 -16.62 6.35
N ALA A 13 -24.30 -15.48 5.87
CA ALA A 13 -23.57 -14.65 4.90
C ALA A 13 -22.25 -14.13 5.48
N VAL A 14 -22.24 -13.62 6.72
CA VAL A 14 -21.01 -13.16 7.40
C VAL A 14 -20.02 -14.30 7.53
N ARG A 15 -20.43 -15.46 8.05
CA ARG A 15 -19.55 -16.63 8.19
C ARG A 15 -18.99 -17.11 6.85
N SER A 16 -19.81 -17.11 5.79
CA SER A 16 -19.35 -17.48 4.45
C SER A 16 -18.31 -16.52 3.93
N ARG A 17 -18.50 -15.21 4.14
CA ARG A 17 -17.53 -14.17 3.80
C ARG A 17 -16.21 -14.36 4.53
N ASP A 18 -16.26 -14.60 5.85
CA ASP A 18 -15.07 -14.78 6.67
C ASP A 18 -14.27 -16.01 6.26
N ARG A 19 -14.96 -17.14 5.96
CA ARG A 19 -14.32 -18.37 5.45
C ARG A 19 -13.65 -18.15 4.10
N ILE A 20 -14.25 -17.38 3.20
CA ILE A 20 -13.67 -17.03 1.89
C ILE A 20 -12.41 -16.19 2.09
N LEU A 21 -12.44 -15.17 2.96
CA LEU A 21 -11.29 -14.33 3.26
C LEU A 21 -10.16 -15.14 3.92
N GLU A 22 -10.49 -16.02 4.86
CA GLU A 22 -9.49 -16.85 5.52
C GLU A 22 -8.80 -17.82 4.54
N ALA A 23 -9.58 -18.50 3.69
CA ALA A 23 -9.03 -19.34 2.64
C ALA A 23 -8.11 -18.53 1.68
N ALA A 24 -8.53 -17.32 1.32
CA ALA A 24 -7.78 -16.49 0.38
C ALA A 24 -6.44 -15.96 0.95
N ARG A 25 -6.32 -15.78 2.26
CA ARG A 25 -5.05 -15.39 2.92
C ARG A 25 -3.92 -16.41 2.71
N GLY A 26 -4.26 -17.68 2.49
CA GLY A 26 -3.29 -18.75 2.19
C GLY A 26 -2.77 -18.77 0.75
N HIS A 27 -3.29 -17.93 -0.14
CA HIS A 27 -2.96 -17.92 -1.55
C HIS A 27 -2.09 -16.73 -1.95
N ASP A 28 -1.21 -16.94 -2.94
CA ASP A 28 -0.53 -15.83 -3.60
C ASP A 28 -1.55 -15.00 -4.38
N VAL A 29 -1.70 -13.73 -4.00
CA VAL A 29 -2.66 -12.79 -4.59
C VAL A 29 -2.48 -12.67 -6.12
N ARG A 30 -1.26 -12.81 -6.63
CA ARG A 30 -0.94 -12.70 -8.06
C ARG A 30 -1.47 -13.88 -8.90
N SER A 31 -1.67 -15.04 -8.28
CA SER A 31 -2.19 -16.25 -8.90
C SER A 31 -3.58 -16.65 -8.42
N LEU A 32 -4.24 -15.82 -7.61
CA LEU A 32 -5.49 -16.09 -6.95
C LEU A 32 -6.64 -16.34 -7.96
N ARG A 33 -7.38 -17.43 -7.75
CA ARG A 33 -8.55 -17.80 -8.55
C ARG A 33 -9.75 -18.07 -7.66
N LEU A 34 -10.89 -17.46 -7.97
CA LEU A 34 -12.10 -17.60 -7.15
C LEU A 34 -12.59 -19.05 -7.03
N ASN A 35 -12.36 -19.90 -8.04
CA ASN A 35 -12.72 -21.31 -7.99
C ASN A 35 -11.90 -22.10 -6.97
N ASP A 36 -10.61 -21.81 -6.85
CA ASP A 36 -9.74 -22.45 -5.87
C ASP A 36 -10.13 -22.03 -4.45
N ILE A 37 -10.38 -20.74 -4.28
CA ILE A 37 -10.87 -20.21 -3.00
C ILE A 37 -12.22 -20.80 -2.60
N ALA A 38 -13.15 -21.00 -3.52
CA ALA A 38 -14.43 -21.64 -3.24
C ALA A 38 -14.25 -23.06 -2.68
N ARG A 39 -13.35 -23.83 -3.30
CA ARG A 39 -13.01 -25.20 -2.88
C ARG A 39 -12.39 -25.19 -1.47
N ASP A 40 -11.40 -24.33 -1.23
CA ASP A 40 -10.63 -24.32 0.01
C ASP A 40 -11.46 -23.74 1.17
N ALA A 41 -12.34 -22.77 0.90
CA ALA A 41 -13.32 -22.27 1.86
C ALA A 41 -14.48 -23.24 2.12
N GLY A 42 -14.65 -24.30 1.33
CA GLY A 42 -15.77 -25.25 1.41
C GLY A 42 -17.11 -24.58 1.18
N VAL A 43 -17.19 -23.64 0.21
CA VAL A 43 -18.43 -22.96 -0.19
C VAL A 43 -18.70 -23.13 -1.67
N GLY A 44 -19.95 -22.99 -2.09
CA GLY A 44 -20.27 -22.99 -3.51
C GLY A 44 -19.71 -21.76 -4.23
N ILE A 45 -19.24 -21.94 -5.48
CA ILE A 45 -18.68 -20.84 -6.31
C ILE A 45 -19.67 -19.67 -6.45
N GLY A 46 -20.97 -19.93 -6.55
CA GLY A 46 -22.02 -18.91 -6.58
C GLY A 46 -22.09 -18.07 -5.28
N THR A 47 -21.65 -18.63 -4.14
CA THR A 47 -21.52 -17.90 -2.88
C THR A 47 -20.32 -16.97 -2.94
N VAL A 48 -19.19 -17.42 -3.48
CA VAL A 48 -18.01 -16.59 -3.68
C VAL A 48 -18.34 -15.38 -4.57
N TYR A 49 -18.95 -15.60 -5.73
CA TYR A 49 -19.31 -14.51 -6.64
C TYR A 49 -20.32 -13.52 -6.06
N ARG A 50 -21.21 -13.95 -5.15
CA ARG A 50 -22.11 -13.03 -4.44
C ARG A 50 -21.38 -12.09 -3.49
N HIS A 51 -20.31 -12.55 -2.82
CA HIS A 51 -19.51 -11.75 -1.91
C HIS A 51 -18.42 -10.96 -2.64
N PHE A 52 -17.78 -11.60 -3.61
CA PHE A 52 -16.64 -11.07 -4.34
C PHE A 52 -16.83 -11.34 -5.84
N PRO A 53 -17.46 -10.42 -6.57
CA PRO A 53 -17.77 -10.61 -8.00
C PRO A 53 -16.53 -10.72 -8.89
N THR A 54 -15.37 -10.24 -8.40
CA THR A 54 -14.09 -10.31 -9.10
C THR A 54 -12.97 -10.68 -8.13
N VAL A 55 -11.84 -11.18 -8.65
CA VAL A 55 -10.60 -11.37 -7.86
C VAL A 55 -10.19 -10.06 -7.20
N ARG A 56 -10.29 -8.95 -7.92
CA ARG A 56 -9.99 -7.61 -7.40
C ARG A 56 -10.81 -7.29 -6.14
N ALA A 57 -12.13 -7.53 -6.16
CA ALA A 57 -13.00 -7.31 -5.01
C ALA A 57 -12.54 -8.11 -3.78
N LEU A 58 -12.06 -9.33 -3.99
CA LEU A 58 -11.51 -10.16 -2.92
C LEU A 58 -10.18 -9.60 -2.40
N VAL A 59 -9.27 -9.19 -3.30
CA VAL A 59 -7.99 -8.56 -2.93
C VAL A 59 -8.21 -7.25 -2.18
N GLU A 60 -9.11 -6.39 -2.64
CA GLU A 60 -9.49 -5.16 -1.92
C GLU A 60 -9.95 -5.46 -0.49
N ALA A 61 -10.78 -6.48 -0.31
CA ALA A 61 -11.27 -6.85 1.02
C ALA A 61 -10.17 -7.45 1.92
N LEU A 62 -9.22 -8.18 1.35
CA LEU A 62 -8.07 -8.72 2.08
C LEU A 62 -7.13 -7.62 2.58
N SER A 63 -6.94 -6.56 1.79
CA SER A 63 -5.97 -5.51 2.08
C SER A 63 -6.50 -4.41 3.02
N VAL A 64 -7.77 -4.45 3.46
CA VAL A 64 -8.36 -3.42 4.35
C VAL A 64 -7.56 -3.30 5.65
N ASP A 65 -7.20 -4.42 6.29
CA ASP A 65 -6.44 -4.42 7.53
C ASP A 65 -5.02 -3.85 7.32
N ALA A 66 -4.37 -4.18 6.20
CA ALA A 66 -3.05 -3.65 5.87
C ALA A 66 -3.10 -2.14 5.58
N LEU A 67 -4.15 -1.66 4.91
CA LEU A 67 -4.40 -0.22 4.71
C LEU A 67 -4.61 0.50 6.05
N ALA A 68 -5.35 -0.09 6.99
CA ALA A 68 -5.53 0.49 8.33
C ALA A 68 -4.19 0.61 9.07
N ARG A 69 -3.40 -0.47 9.11
CA ARG A 69 -2.06 -0.49 9.71
C ARG A 69 -1.10 0.53 9.07
N LEU A 70 -1.24 0.77 7.77
CA LEU A 70 -0.45 1.79 7.06
C LEU A 70 -0.90 3.21 7.41
N SER A 71 -2.20 3.43 7.61
CA SER A 71 -2.72 4.70 8.13
C SER A 71 -2.20 4.98 9.54
N ASP A 72 -2.24 3.97 10.43
CA ASP A 72 -1.72 4.09 11.80
C ASP A 72 -0.20 4.40 11.80
N ALA A 73 0.55 3.86 10.84
CA ALA A 73 1.96 4.18 10.67
C ALA A 73 2.20 5.66 10.30
N ALA A 74 1.32 6.24 9.48
CA ALA A 74 1.39 7.66 9.14
C ALA A 74 1.05 8.55 10.34
N ASP A 75 0.07 8.15 11.16
CA ASP A 75 -0.29 8.85 12.39
C ASP A 75 0.87 8.79 13.40
N ALA A 76 1.51 7.63 13.56
CA ALA A 76 2.70 7.48 14.41
C ALA A 76 3.89 8.34 13.92
N ALA A 77 4.10 8.43 12.60
CA ALA A 77 5.11 9.29 12.02
C ALA A 77 4.82 10.78 12.26
N SER A 78 3.54 11.16 12.29
CA SER A 78 3.14 12.54 12.60
C SER A 78 3.47 12.95 14.03
N ALA A 79 3.55 12.02 14.97
CA ALA A 79 3.93 12.24 16.37
C ALA A 79 5.46 12.28 16.58
N GLU A 80 6.29 11.82 15.63
CA GLU A 80 7.75 11.88 15.73
C GLU A 80 8.24 13.30 15.46
N PRO A 81 8.98 13.95 16.40
CA PRO A 81 9.43 15.34 16.24
C PRO A 81 10.39 15.56 15.07
N ASP A 82 11.28 14.62 14.82
CA ASP A 82 12.26 14.66 13.72
C ASP A 82 11.63 14.16 12.42
N SER A 83 11.49 15.06 11.44
CA SER A 83 10.81 14.77 10.19
C SER A 83 11.57 13.78 9.27
N ASP A 84 12.91 13.77 9.31
CA ASP A 84 13.73 12.78 8.57
C ASP A 84 13.51 11.37 9.16
N ARG A 85 13.53 11.26 10.46
CA ARG A 85 13.26 10.02 11.18
C ARG A 85 11.81 9.57 11.03
N ALA A 86 10.86 10.49 11.08
CA ALA A 86 9.44 10.24 10.84
C ALA A 86 9.21 9.61 9.46
N LEU A 87 9.78 10.25 8.43
CA LEU A 87 9.68 9.77 7.05
C LEU A 87 10.33 8.39 6.90
N ARG A 88 11.54 8.19 7.39
CA ARG A 88 12.25 6.91 7.34
C ARG A 88 11.39 5.80 7.95
N ARG A 89 10.92 5.97 9.18
CA ARG A 89 10.11 4.96 9.88
C ARG A 89 8.80 4.66 9.16
N PHE A 90 8.16 5.69 8.61
CA PHE A 90 6.95 5.52 7.81
C PHE A 90 7.21 4.69 6.56
N LEU A 91 8.27 4.99 5.81
CA LEU A 91 8.61 4.27 4.58
C LEU A 91 9.08 2.84 4.87
N GLU A 92 9.83 2.61 5.96
CA GLU A 92 10.18 1.28 6.45
C GLU A 92 8.93 0.45 6.72
N ARG A 93 7.97 1.02 7.44
CA ARG A 93 6.72 0.32 7.77
C ARG A 93 5.83 0.10 6.55
N ALA A 94 5.77 1.09 5.64
CA ALA A 94 5.02 0.96 4.39
C ALA A 94 5.58 -0.18 3.52
N LEU A 95 6.90 -0.29 3.41
CA LEU A 95 7.55 -1.37 2.68
C LEU A 95 7.31 -2.73 3.34
N ASP A 96 7.42 -2.83 4.68
CA ASP A 96 7.14 -4.06 5.41
C ASP A 96 5.71 -4.56 5.17
N LEU A 97 4.72 -3.67 5.28
CA LEU A 97 3.33 -4.01 5.05
C LEU A 97 3.07 -4.48 3.62
N GLN A 98 3.71 -3.88 2.62
CA GLN A 98 3.59 -4.32 1.23
C GLN A 98 4.26 -5.67 0.99
N LEU A 99 5.36 -5.98 1.69
CA LEU A 99 6.02 -7.28 1.61
C LEU A 99 5.21 -8.37 2.35
N GLU A 100 4.56 -8.03 3.46
CA GLU A 100 3.69 -8.92 4.22
C GLU A 100 2.38 -9.23 3.46
N ASP A 101 1.78 -8.22 2.82
CA ASP A 101 0.49 -8.31 2.11
C ASP A 101 0.71 -8.12 0.60
N GLY A 102 0.73 -9.24 -0.13
CA GLY A 102 0.92 -9.22 -1.59
C GLY A 102 -0.19 -8.50 -2.38
N GLY A 103 -1.33 -8.19 -1.76
CA GLY A 103 -2.45 -7.44 -2.37
C GLY A 103 -2.34 -5.93 -2.19
N LEU A 104 -1.64 -5.49 -1.16
CA LEU A 104 -1.56 -4.08 -0.79
C LEU A 104 -0.93 -3.23 -1.91
N GLU A 105 0.13 -3.73 -2.55
CA GLU A 105 0.75 -3.06 -3.71
C GLU A 105 -0.26 -2.87 -4.84
N ALA A 106 -1.01 -3.91 -5.21
CA ALA A 106 -2.02 -3.84 -6.27
C ALA A 106 -3.11 -2.81 -5.95
N VAL A 107 -3.58 -2.76 -4.69
CA VAL A 107 -4.58 -1.79 -4.23
C VAL A 107 -4.04 -0.36 -4.24
N LEU A 108 -2.77 -0.15 -3.88
CA LEU A 108 -2.14 1.17 -3.84
C LEU A 108 -1.77 1.70 -5.23
N THR A 109 -1.38 0.84 -6.18
CA THR A 109 -0.98 1.26 -7.53
C THR A 109 -2.16 1.55 -8.45
N ASP A 110 -3.34 1.04 -8.15
CA ASP A 110 -4.56 1.19 -8.97
C ASP A 110 -5.18 2.61 -8.97
N LEU A 111 -4.44 3.60 -8.46
CA LEU A 111 -4.83 5.03 -8.50
C LEU A 111 -5.06 5.58 -9.90
N ALA A 112 -4.43 5.00 -10.91
CA ALA A 112 -4.51 5.48 -12.29
C ALA A 112 -5.67 4.86 -13.09
N ARG A 113 -6.39 3.87 -12.53
CA ARG A 113 -7.48 3.20 -13.23
C ARG A 113 -8.82 3.76 -12.78
N THR A 114 -9.58 4.25 -13.74
CA THR A 114 -10.86 4.96 -13.60
C THR A 114 -12.04 4.05 -13.19
N GLU A 115 -11.78 2.79 -12.85
CA GLU A 115 -12.86 1.88 -12.44
C GLU A 115 -13.27 2.14 -10.98
N PRO A 116 -14.58 2.26 -10.70
CA PRO A 116 -15.06 2.47 -9.36
C PRO A 116 -14.64 1.28 -8.48
N HIS A 117 -14.17 1.57 -7.25
CA HIS A 117 -13.88 0.54 -6.26
C HIS A 117 -15.15 -0.25 -5.97
N VAL A 118 -15.00 -1.57 -5.96
CA VAL A 118 -16.10 -2.48 -5.65
C VAL A 118 -16.50 -2.36 -4.16
N HIS A 119 -15.53 -1.99 -3.31
CA HIS A 119 -15.76 -1.83 -1.87
C HIS A 119 -15.48 -0.40 -1.39
N THR A 120 -16.53 0.28 -0.93
CA THR A 120 -16.47 1.64 -0.37
C THR A 120 -15.49 1.74 0.81
N GLU A 121 -15.40 0.69 1.63
CA GLU A 121 -14.49 0.60 2.77
C GLU A 121 -13.03 0.64 2.34
N CYS A 122 -12.65 -0.13 1.33
CA CYS A 122 -11.30 -0.12 0.78
C CYS A 122 -10.95 1.25 0.18
N ALA A 123 -11.88 1.88 -0.54
CA ALA A 123 -11.69 3.21 -1.10
C ALA A 123 -11.43 4.27 0.00
N ALA A 124 -12.21 4.23 1.08
CA ALA A 124 -12.06 5.13 2.22
C ALA A 124 -10.71 4.89 2.94
N ALA A 125 -10.35 3.63 3.21
CA ALA A 125 -9.09 3.27 3.84
C ALA A 125 -7.89 3.72 2.99
N ARG A 126 -7.94 3.51 1.69
CA ARG A 126 -6.93 3.97 0.74
C ARG A 126 -6.79 5.50 0.74
N GLY A 127 -7.91 6.22 0.77
CA GLY A 127 -7.91 7.70 0.87
C GLY A 127 -7.15 8.19 2.11
N LYS A 128 -7.34 7.54 3.26
CA LYS A 128 -6.59 7.84 4.49
C LYS A 128 -5.09 7.60 4.33
N VAL A 129 -4.71 6.48 3.72
CA VAL A 129 -3.30 6.17 3.45
C VAL A 129 -2.65 7.24 2.59
N PHE A 130 -3.32 7.70 1.52
CA PHE A 130 -2.77 8.77 0.67
C PHE A 130 -2.69 10.11 1.40
N ALA A 131 -3.65 10.45 2.24
CA ALA A 131 -3.57 11.61 3.12
C ALA A 131 -2.37 11.51 4.07
N GLY A 132 -2.10 10.31 4.62
CA GLY A 132 -0.93 10.03 5.44
C GLY A 132 0.40 10.24 4.69
N TYR A 133 0.55 9.67 3.50
CA TYR A 133 1.72 9.93 2.64
C TYR A 133 1.92 11.43 2.38
N ALA A 134 0.83 12.14 2.07
CA ALA A 134 0.89 13.57 1.82
C ALA A 134 1.34 14.35 3.06
N ALA A 135 0.80 14.04 4.23
CA ALA A 135 1.14 14.71 5.49
C ALA A 135 2.61 14.53 5.87
N VAL A 136 3.09 13.27 5.85
CA VAL A 136 4.49 12.93 6.20
C VAL A 136 5.47 13.58 5.21
N LEU A 137 5.19 13.47 3.91
CA LEU A 137 6.05 14.05 2.87
C LEU A 137 6.07 15.58 2.96
N THR A 138 4.91 16.25 3.03
CA THR A 138 4.83 17.72 3.08
C THR A 138 5.59 18.27 4.29
N ARG A 139 5.50 17.59 5.44
CA ARG A 139 6.27 17.98 6.62
C ARG A 139 7.78 17.85 6.39
N ALA A 140 8.24 16.71 5.83
CA ALA A 140 9.66 16.50 5.53
C ALA A 140 10.21 17.50 4.50
N GLN A 141 9.40 17.88 3.51
CA GLN A 141 9.74 18.94 2.54
C GLN A 141 9.84 20.32 3.19
N ARG A 142 8.85 20.70 4.01
CA ARG A 142 8.85 21.98 4.73
C ARG A 142 10.07 22.12 5.64
N ASP A 143 10.47 21.02 6.29
CA ASP A 143 11.61 21.00 7.22
C ASP A 143 12.96 20.84 6.47
N GLY A 144 12.94 20.75 5.14
CA GLY A 144 14.14 20.65 4.30
C GLY A 144 14.81 19.28 4.30
N ALA A 145 14.15 18.23 4.82
CA ALA A 145 14.68 16.87 4.82
C ALA A 145 14.51 16.19 3.44
N VAL A 146 13.51 16.61 2.66
CA VAL A 146 13.19 16.06 1.33
C VAL A 146 13.08 17.20 0.31
N ARG A 147 13.49 16.92 -0.93
CA ARG A 147 13.31 17.81 -2.09
C ARG A 147 11.81 18.09 -2.34
N ASP A 148 11.48 19.29 -2.80
CA ASP A 148 10.12 19.80 -2.95
C ASP A 148 9.40 19.38 -4.24
N ASP A 149 10.12 18.82 -5.21
CA ASP A 149 9.61 18.42 -6.51
C ASP A 149 9.04 16.98 -6.56
N ILE A 150 8.96 16.29 -5.41
CA ILE A 150 8.37 14.95 -5.29
C ILE A 150 6.95 15.06 -4.76
N THR A 151 6.02 14.41 -5.45
CA THR A 151 4.62 14.28 -5.01
C THR A 151 4.39 13.05 -4.14
N PRO A 152 3.35 13.03 -3.29
CA PRO A 152 2.99 11.85 -2.50
C PRO A 152 2.75 10.60 -3.36
N ALA A 153 2.14 10.75 -4.54
CA ALA A 153 1.90 9.66 -5.46
C ALA A 153 3.19 9.11 -6.09
N GLN A 154 4.20 9.96 -6.31
CA GLN A 154 5.51 9.51 -6.77
C GLN A 154 6.25 8.76 -5.68
N LEU A 155 6.24 9.29 -4.44
CA LEU A 155 6.86 8.62 -3.29
C LEU A 155 6.25 7.23 -3.07
N GLN A 156 4.91 7.12 -3.09
CA GLN A 156 4.23 5.84 -2.94
C GLN A 156 4.63 4.85 -4.04
N ARG A 157 4.69 5.30 -5.32
CA ARG A 157 5.12 4.44 -6.43
C ARG A 157 6.58 3.99 -6.32
N LEU A 158 7.45 4.83 -5.78
CA LEU A 158 8.84 4.45 -5.50
C LEU A 158 8.91 3.33 -4.45
N VAL A 159 8.09 3.39 -3.39
CA VAL A 159 8.02 2.32 -2.39
C VAL A 159 7.52 1.01 -3.02
N CYS A 160 6.49 1.06 -3.87
CA CYS A 160 6.03 -0.11 -4.62
C CYS A 160 7.11 -0.68 -5.56
N GLY A 161 7.90 0.19 -6.18
CA GLY A 161 9.05 -0.23 -6.99
C GLY A 161 10.12 -0.95 -6.18
N ILE A 162 10.39 -0.49 -4.96
CA ILE A 162 11.31 -1.16 -4.03
C ILE A 162 10.75 -2.51 -3.57
N GLU A 163 9.48 -2.56 -3.19
CA GLU A 163 8.81 -3.82 -2.86
C GLU A 163 9.00 -4.86 -3.95
N HIS A 164 8.74 -4.46 -5.19
CA HIS A 164 8.92 -5.34 -6.35
C HIS A 164 10.38 -5.77 -6.52
N ALA A 165 11.34 -4.85 -6.37
CA ALA A 165 12.77 -5.16 -6.47
C ALA A 165 13.24 -6.15 -5.37
N VAL A 166 12.75 -5.98 -4.12
CA VAL A 166 13.04 -6.91 -3.02
C VAL A 166 12.48 -8.30 -3.31
N ARG A 167 11.28 -8.41 -3.89
CA ARG A 167 10.69 -9.71 -4.26
C ARG A 167 11.44 -10.43 -5.39
N LEU A 168 12.04 -9.68 -6.31
CA LEU A 168 12.87 -10.25 -7.38
C LEU A 168 14.27 -10.66 -6.92
N GLY A 169 14.79 -10.01 -5.87
CA GLY A 169 16.11 -10.20 -5.30
C GLY A 169 16.08 -11.02 -4.00
N ALA A 170 16.81 -10.55 -3.01
CA ALA A 170 16.88 -11.15 -1.69
C ALA A 170 16.20 -10.27 -0.63
N PRO A 171 15.58 -10.85 0.41
CA PRO A 171 15.01 -10.07 1.52
C PRO A 171 16.04 -9.13 2.20
N ALA A 172 17.32 -9.48 2.15
CA ALA A 172 18.42 -8.65 2.68
C ALA A 172 18.60 -7.33 1.92
N ASP A 173 18.16 -7.23 0.67
CA ASP A 173 18.29 -6.03 -0.17
C ASP A 173 17.37 -4.90 0.30
N ARG A 174 16.33 -5.21 1.10
CA ARG A 174 15.33 -4.26 1.60
C ARG A 174 15.96 -2.98 2.18
N GLY A 175 16.93 -3.12 3.08
CA GLY A 175 17.58 -1.96 3.73
C GLY A 175 18.35 -1.10 2.75
N VAL A 176 19.14 -1.73 1.90
CA VAL A 176 19.98 -1.04 0.90
C VAL A 176 19.11 -0.27 -0.11
N LEU A 177 18.05 -0.90 -0.63
CA LEU A 177 17.16 -0.27 -1.60
C LEU A 177 16.39 0.90 -0.99
N LEU A 178 15.96 0.78 0.26
CA LEU A 178 15.32 1.87 0.97
C LEU A 178 16.29 3.03 1.26
N ASP A 179 17.53 2.74 1.62
CA ASP A 179 18.56 3.77 1.82
C ASP A 179 18.91 4.50 0.51
N VAL A 180 18.93 3.81 -0.61
CA VAL A 180 19.07 4.43 -1.95
C VAL A 180 17.92 5.39 -2.23
N LEU A 181 16.67 4.97 -1.96
CA LEU A 181 15.51 5.86 -2.11
C LEU A 181 15.65 7.10 -1.22
N LEU A 182 15.88 6.90 0.08
CA LEU A 182 15.98 8.00 1.04
C LEU A 182 17.11 8.97 0.70
N SER A 183 18.23 8.46 0.19
CA SER A 183 19.34 9.30 -0.29
C SER A 183 18.96 10.08 -1.54
N GLY A 184 18.25 9.48 -2.48
CA GLY A 184 17.84 10.09 -3.75
C GLY A 184 16.76 11.16 -3.61
N ILE A 185 15.95 11.11 -2.55
CA ILE A 185 14.92 12.13 -2.29
C ILE A 185 15.39 13.28 -1.40
N ARG A 186 16.62 13.26 -0.88
CA ARG A 186 17.19 14.39 -0.17
C ARG A 186 17.38 15.58 -1.09
N PRO A 187 17.32 16.81 -0.58
CA PRO A 187 17.65 17.99 -1.36
C PRO A 187 19.06 17.85 -1.96
N ALA A 188 19.23 18.23 -3.21
CA ALA A 188 20.56 18.34 -3.77
C ALA A 188 21.35 19.29 -2.89
N SER A 189 22.48 18.82 -2.34
CA SER A 189 23.39 19.71 -1.60
C SER A 189 23.70 20.88 -2.53
N SER A 190 23.55 22.13 -2.04
CA SER A 190 23.79 23.37 -2.78
C SER A 190 25.29 23.55 -3.19
N ALA A 191 25.99 22.47 -3.48
CA ALA A 191 27.35 22.48 -3.97
C ALA A 191 27.31 22.56 -5.50
N ALA A 192 27.56 23.80 -5.97
CA ALA A 192 27.98 24.15 -7.32
C ALA A 192 26.97 23.89 -8.46
N ARG A 193 26.03 24.79 -8.66
CA ARG A 193 25.71 25.17 -10.03
C ARG A 193 27.06 25.65 -10.70
N PRO A 194 27.56 24.99 -11.75
CA PRO A 194 28.65 25.55 -12.51
C PRO A 194 28.17 26.90 -13.01
N ALA A 195 28.90 27.96 -12.71
CA ALA A 195 28.65 29.28 -13.24
C ALA A 195 28.57 29.15 -14.77
N GLU A 196 27.43 29.49 -15.36
CA GLU A 196 27.19 29.58 -16.77
C GLU A 196 28.22 30.54 -17.33
N ARG A 197 29.21 30.01 -18.04
CA ARG A 197 30.21 30.83 -18.75
C ARG A 197 29.48 31.59 -19.84
N VAL A 198 29.21 32.85 -19.57
CA VAL A 198 28.84 33.82 -20.60
C VAL A 198 29.98 33.84 -21.63
N PRO A 199 29.75 33.51 -22.92
CA PRO A 199 30.79 33.67 -23.93
C PRO A 199 31.09 35.16 -24.07
N ALA A 200 32.34 35.55 -23.86
CA ALA A 200 32.81 36.87 -24.16
C ALA A 200 32.68 37.08 -25.68
N THR A 201 31.81 38.01 -26.07
CA THR A 201 31.75 38.57 -27.41
C THR A 201 33.04 39.34 -27.63
N ALA A 202 33.91 38.78 -28.47
CA ALA A 202 35.03 39.52 -29.07
C ALA A 202 34.48 40.51 -30.09
N GLY A 203 34.86 41.77 -29.95
CA GLY A 203 34.64 42.86 -30.91
C GLY A 203 35.48 42.74 -32.16
#